data_6a2a903c7b83f466f91c0814b7f3d5bf
#
_entry.id   6a2a903c7b83f466f91c0814b7f3d5bf
#
_cell.length_a   1.000
_cell.length_b   1.000
_cell.length_c   1.000
_cell.angle_alpha   90.00
_cell.angle_beta   90.00
_cell.angle_gamma   90.00
#
_symmetry.space_group_name_H-M   'P 1'
#
loop_
_entity.id
_entity.type
_entity.pdbx_description
1 polymer ?
#
loop_
_entity_poly.entity_id
_entity_poly.type
_entity_poly.pdbx_seq_one_letter_code
_entity_poly.pdbx_strand_id
1 'polypeptide(L)'
;DIPFGTYTFTVKFMGYQTAVQKVTVSKENVKKTIIRLKAEVKSLDEVVVMGKSEARKIREQAMPVTVYSMSQLQGTINSVEDILTKTVGVTIRSQGAVGSASRISVRGLEGKRIGFFIDEVPMNDNSDFIDINDIPIDMIDRIEIYKGVVPAKFGGSAVGGAVNIVIKEYPPRYLDASYSFGSFNTHKASSVFKRNLVKQGIELGAALLYTHSDNDYRMELPQNKGKFIKRDHDKFNQSGGGISMKARKWWFDQMEFELEFIRNSKQIQGVVENIRSAESSAGAYNFAIDLQKDNFLLNGLDFSSGTGYAYSQYNFVDTARLR
;
A
#
# COMPACT_ATOMS: atom_id res chain seq x y z
N ASP A 1 -17.69 -29.83 -56.59
CA ASP A 1 -17.89 -28.82 -57.64
C ASP A 1 -19.05 -27.92 -57.25
N ILE A 2 -18.84 -26.59 -57.36
CA ILE A 2 -19.85 -25.57 -57.06
C ILE A 2 -20.56 -25.25 -58.42
N PRO A 3 -21.89 -25.35 -58.51
CA PRO A 3 -22.62 -24.99 -59.72
C PRO A 3 -22.41 -23.51 -60.09
N PHE A 4 -22.61 -23.20 -61.39
CA PHE A 4 -22.58 -21.82 -61.87
C PHE A 4 -23.67 -21.00 -61.21
N GLY A 5 -23.29 -19.83 -60.66
CA GLY A 5 -24.23 -18.97 -59.94
C GLY A 5 -23.51 -17.91 -59.11
N THR A 6 -24.28 -17.00 -58.48
CA THR A 6 -23.76 -15.99 -57.61
C THR A 6 -23.97 -16.42 -56.15
N TYR A 7 -22.88 -16.51 -55.43
CA TYR A 7 -22.86 -16.97 -54.05
C TYR A 7 -22.39 -15.84 -53.12
N THR A 8 -22.95 -15.82 -51.95
CA THR A 8 -22.50 -14.93 -50.89
C THR A 8 -21.69 -15.73 -49.89
N PHE A 9 -20.39 -15.44 -49.80
CA PHE A 9 -19.50 -16.06 -48.84
C PHE A 9 -19.43 -15.19 -47.57
N THR A 10 -19.71 -15.78 -46.42
CA THR A 10 -19.53 -15.19 -45.13
C THR A 10 -18.34 -15.87 -44.47
N VAL A 11 -17.24 -15.14 -44.32
CA VAL A 11 -16.02 -15.66 -43.72
C VAL A 11 -15.86 -15.10 -42.30
N LYS A 12 -15.74 -15.99 -41.31
CA LYS A 12 -15.51 -15.66 -39.91
C LYS A 12 -14.24 -16.31 -39.46
N PHE A 13 -13.39 -15.55 -38.80
CA PHE A 13 -12.18 -16.03 -38.15
C PHE A 13 -11.97 -15.30 -36.83
N MET A 14 -11.48 -16.00 -35.80
CA MET A 14 -11.30 -15.43 -34.48
C MET A 14 -10.28 -14.28 -34.54
N GLY A 15 -10.65 -13.12 -34.00
CA GLY A 15 -9.82 -11.90 -34.05
C GLY A 15 -9.92 -11.07 -35.32
N TYR A 16 -10.88 -11.39 -36.22
CA TYR A 16 -11.12 -10.65 -37.46
C TYR A 16 -12.58 -10.29 -37.62
N GLN A 17 -12.84 -9.15 -38.26
CA GLN A 17 -14.20 -8.74 -38.64
C GLN A 17 -14.78 -9.72 -39.66
N THR A 18 -16.05 -10.05 -39.47
CA THR A 18 -16.76 -10.90 -40.42
C THR A 18 -16.80 -10.23 -41.82
N ALA A 19 -16.23 -10.88 -42.81
CA ALA A 19 -16.27 -10.40 -44.19
C ALA A 19 -17.38 -11.12 -44.97
N VAL A 20 -18.18 -10.34 -45.66
CA VAL A 20 -19.22 -10.86 -46.57
C VAL A 20 -18.88 -10.42 -47.98
N GLN A 21 -18.67 -11.37 -48.88
CA GLN A 21 -18.32 -11.11 -50.28
C GLN A 21 -19.19 -11.92 -51.22
N LYS A 22 -19.74 -11.24 -52.24
CA LYS A 22 -20.46 -11.91 -53.34
C LYS A 22 -19.47 -12.34 -54.43
N VAL A 23 -19.50 -13.58 -54.79
CA VAL A 23 -18.65 -14.16 -55.86
C VAL A 23 -19.53 -14.84 -56.88
N THR A 24 -19.36 -14.50 -58.16
CA THR A 24 -20.05 -15.14 -59.27
C THR A 24 -19.15 -16.21 -59.85
N VAL A 25 -19.62 -17.46 -59.86
CA VAL A 25 -18.94 -18.60 -60.47
C VAL A 25 -19.47 -18.79 -61.86
N SER A 26 -18.62 -18.63 -62.91
CA SER A 26 -18.92 -18.84 -64.26
C SER A 26 -17.84 -19.66 -64.99
N LYS A 27 -18.12 -20.21 -66.14
CA LYS A 27 -17.20 -21.07 -66.92
C LYS A 27 -15.86 -20.36 -67.26
N GLU A 28 -15.89 -19.03 -67.35
CA GLU A 28 -14.75 -18.18 -67.70
C GLU A 28 -13.97 -17.68 -66.48
N ASN A 29 -14.50 -17.81 -65.24
CA ASN A 29 -13.95 -17.23 -64.01
C ASN A 29 -13.60 -18.29 -62.95
N VAL A 30 -12.79 -19.26 -63.30
CA VAL A 30 -12.13 -20.12 -62.28
C VAL A 30 -10.94 -19.36 -61.74
N LYS A 31 -11.18 -18.20 -61.15
CA LYS A 31 -10.12 -17.41 -60.47
C LYS A 31 -10.13 -17.67 -58.98
N LYS A 32 -8.94 -17.80 -58.44
CA LYS A 32 -8.71 -17.88 -57.02
C LYS A 32 -9.24 -16.59 -56.37
N THR A 33 -10.28 -16.68 -55.56
CA THR A 33 -10.84 -15.55 -54.84
C THR A 33 -10.08 -15.38 -53.53
N ILE A 34 -9.47 -14.20 -53.30
CA ILE A 34 -8.76 -13.86 -52.09
C ILE A 34 -9.66 -12.93 -51.27
N ILE A 35 -10.08 -13.40 -50.09
CA ILE A 35 -10.86 -12.61 -49.15
C ILE A 35 -9.89 -12.14 -48.05
N ARG A 36 -9.67 -10.82 -47.96
CA ARG A 36 -8.84 -10.22 -46.93
C ARG A 36 -9.71 -9.86 -45.74
N LEU A 37 -9.40 -10.44 -44.60
CA LEU A 37 -10.05 -10.11 -43.33
C LEU A 37 -9.34 -8.93 -42.69
N LYS A 38 -10.08 -8.00 -42.14
CA LYS A 38 -9.53 -6.92 -41.27
C LYS A 38 -9.47 -7.44 -39.86
N ALA A 39 -8.32 -7.29 -39.21
CA ALA A 39 -8.19 -7.59 -37.80
C ALA A 39 -9.23 -6.76 -37.03
N GLU A 40 -10.06 -7.43 -36.26
CA GLU A 40 -10.91 -6.77 -35.29
C GLU A 40 -10.02 -6.48 -34.07
N VAL A 41 -9.55 -5.24 -33.98
CA VAL A 41 -9.05 -4.73 -32.70
C VAL A 41 -10.31 -4.50 -31.84
N LYS A 42 -10.87 -5.59 -31.31
CA LYS A 42 -11.59 -5.43 -30.06
C LYS A 42 -10.55 -4.93 -29.08
N SER A 43 -10.61 -3.65 -28.69
CA SER A 43 -10.30 -3.35 -27.32
C SER A 43 -11.18 -4.34 -26.56
N LEU A 44 -10.59 -5.34 -25.94
CA LEU A 44 -11.22 -6.05 -24.85
C LEU A 44 -11.56 -4.90 -23.89
N ASP A 45 -12.79 -4.41 -23.95
CA ASP A 45 -13.42 -3.86 -22.75
C ASP A 45 -13.09 -4.93 -21.73
N GLU A 46 -12.29 -4.55 -20.78
CA GLU A 46 -11.85 -5.38 -19.68
C GLU A 46 -13.08 -6.18 -19.27
N VAL A 47 -13.11 -7.47 -19.62
CA VAL A 47 -14.07 -8.37 -19.05
C VAL A 47 -13.65 -8.36 -17.59
N VAL A 48 -14.24 -7.45 -16.85
CA VAL A 48 -14.25 -7.50 -15.40
C VAL A 48 -15.00 -8.80 -15.10
N VAL A 49 -14.23 -9.89 -15.14
CA VAL A 49 -14.62 -11.08 -14.41
C VAL A 49 -14.72 -10.52 -13.00
N MET A 50 -15.93 -10.33 -12.53
CA MET A 50 -16.17 -10.05 -11.09
C MET A 50 -15.76 -11.32 -10.33
N GLY A 51 -14.46 -11.61 -10.38
CA GLY A 51 -13.81 -12.52 -9.47
C GLY A 51 -14.05 -11.97 -8.07
N LYS A 52 -14.23 -12.86 -7.10
CA LYS A 52 -14.29 -12.46 -5.69
C LYS A 52 -13.08 -11.57 -5.43
N SER A 53 -13.30 -10.37 -4.89
CA SER A 53 -12.19 -9.49 -4.50
C SER A 53 -11.25 -10.25 -3.55
N GLU A 54 -9.97 -9.93 -3.55
CA GLU A 54 -9.00 -10.57 -2.64
C GLU A 54 -9.47 -10.48 -1.18
N ALA A 55 -10.03 -9.37 -0.78
CA ALA A 55 -10.66 -9.20 0.53
C ALA A 55 -11.77 -10.23 0.79
N ARG A 56 -12.57 -10.60 -0.21
CA ARG A 56 -13.61 -11.63 -0.09
C ARG A 56 -13.01 -13.02 -0.05
N LYS A 57 -12.01 -13.31 -0.86
CA LYS A 57 -11.30 -14.59 -0.82
C LYS A 57 -10.67 -14.86 0.54
N ILE A 58 -10.06 -13.83 1.13
CA ILE A 58 -9.44 -13.94 2.46
C ILE A 58 -10.50 -14.14 3.54
N ARG A 59 -11.64 -13.45 3.50
CA ARG A 59 -12.76 -13.64 4.45
C ARG A 59 -13.38 -15.04 4.39
N GLU A 60 -13.37 -15.67 3.24
CA GLU A 60 -13.91 -17.02 3.03
C GLU A 60 -12.91 -18.12 3.42
N GLN A 61 -11.68 -17.78 3.82
CA GLN A 61 -10.74 -18.75 4.38
C GLN A 61 -11.24 -19.25 5.74
N ALA A 62 -10.87 -20.47 6.09
CA ALA A 62 -11.27 -21.12 7.35
C ALA A 62 -10.64 -20.50 8.61
N MET A 63 -9.98 -19.34 8.49
CA MET A 63 -9.32 -18.64 9.59
C MET A 63 -10.13 -17.43 10.05
N PRO A 64 -10.12 -17.10 11.35
CA PRO A 64 -10.84 -15.93 11.89
C PRO A 64 -10.13 -14.61 11.52
N VAL A 65 -10.29 -14.18 10.28
CA VAL A 65 -9.76 -12.93 9.77
C VAL A 65 -10.87 -11.91 9.54
N THR A 66 -10.64 -10.66 9.94
CA THR A 66 -11.48 -9.52 9.59
C THR A 66 -10.74 -8.68 8.56
N VAL A 67 -11.38 -8.39 7.42
CA VAL A 67 -10.76 -7.63 6.33
C VAL A 67 -11.60 -6.38 6.06
N TYR A 68 -10.97 -5.23 6.12
CA TYR A 68 -11.51 -3.94 5.71
C TYR A 68 -10.89 -3.51 4.39
N SER A 69 -11.71 -3.34 3.34
CA SER A 69 -11.27 -2.75 2.08
C SER A 69 -11.38 -1.23 2.16
N MET A 70 -10.31 -0.54 1.77
CA MET A 70 -10.23 0.91 1.83
C MET A 70 -10.90 1.61 0.64
N SER A 71 -11.31 0.87 -0.39
CA SER A 71 -11.98 1.46 -1.57
C SER A 71 -13.24 2.26 -1.24
N GLN A 72 -13.92 1.93 -0.15
CA GLN A 72 -15.12 2.64 0.34
C GLN A 72 -14.80 3.82 1.26
N LEU A 73 -13.57 3.97 1.70
CA LEU A 73 -13.11 4.96 2.68
C LEU A 73 -12.16 6.01 2.08
N GLN A 74 -11.88 5.90 0.78
CA GLN A 74 -11.05 6.87 0.07
C GLN A 74 -11.67 8.26 0.12
N GLY A 75 -10.82 9.27 0.32
CA GLY A 75 -11.26 10.65 0.46
C GLY A 75 -12.01 10.96 1.77
N THR A 76 -12.04 10.02 2.72
CA THR A 76 -12.56 10.27 4.06
C THR A 76 -11.44 10.65 5.03
N ILE A 77 -11.77 11.41 6.08
CA ILE A 77 -10.81 11.87 7.09
C ILE A 77 -10.51 10.77 8.14
N ASN A 78 -10.90 9.52 7.88
CA ASN A 78 -10.67 8.43 8.83
C ASN A 78 -9.17 8.11 8.95
N SER A 79 -8.75 7.69 10.13
CA SER A 79 -7.44 7.08 10.37
C SER A 79 -7.54 5.55 10.38
N VAL A 80 -6.41 4.86 10.31
CA VAL A 80 -6.38 3.41 10.51
C VAL A 80 -6.95 3.05 11.89
N GLU A 81 -6.67 3.86 12.90
CA GLU A 81 -7.20 3.73 14.26
C GLU A 81 -8.72 3.76 14.30
N ASP A 82 -9.36 4.68 13.56
CA ASP A 82 -10.84 4.77 13.49
C ASP A 82 -11.47 3.50 12.91
N ILE A 83 -10.77 2.83 12.01
CA ILE A 83 -11.23 1.58 11.42
C ILE A 83 -11.05 0.43 12.39
N LEU A 84 -9.91 0.36 13.03
CA LEU A 84 -9.60 -0.69 13.98
C LEU A 84 -10.50 -0.63 15.23
N THR A 85 -10.84 0.56 15.72
CA THR A 85 -11.77 0.73 16.85
C THR A 85 -13.16 0.18 16.57
N LYS A 86 -13.60 0.17 15.31
CA LYS A 86 -14.88 -0.42 14.90
C LYS A 86 -14.81 -1.96 14.79
N THR A 87 -13.64 -2.54 15.00
CA THR A 87 -13.43 -4.00 14.87
C THR A 87 -13.73 -4.71 16.17
N VAL A 88 -14.67 -5.64 16.15
CA VAL A 88 -14.98 -6.48 17.30
C VAL A 88 -13.76 -7.22 17.81
N GLY A 89 -13.44 -7.09 19.10
CA GLY A 89 -12.29 -7.72 19.74
C GLY A 89 -10.97 -6.98 19.54
N VAL A 90 -11.00 -5.77 18.97
CA VAL A 90 -9.87 -4.84 18.94
C VAL A 90 -10.19 -3.65 19.84
N THR A 91 -9.26 -3.28 20.69
CA THR A 91 -9.35 -2.08 21.53
C THR A 91 -8.13 -1.23 21.30
N ILE A 92 -8.32 0.06 21.08
CA ILE A 92 -7.23 1.00 20.91
C ILE A 92 -7.27 1.99 22.05
N ARG A 93 -6.13 2.23 22.64
CA ARG A 93 -5.91 3.27 23.63
C ARG A 93 -4.97 4.31 23.05
N SER A 94 -5.54 5.34 22.46
CA SER A 94 -4.77 6.50 22.02
C SER A 94 -4.34 7.33 23.23
N GLN A 95 -3.10 7.78 23.23
CA GLN A 95 -2.56 8.62 24.31
C GLN A 95 -2.73 10.12 24.00
N GLY A 96 -3.52 10.47 23.00
CA GLY A 96 -3.83 11.87 22.72
C GLY A 96 -3.83 12.24 21.24
N ALA A 97 -3.06 13.23 20.88
CA ALA A 97 -3.09 13.92 19.61
C ALA A 97 -2.28 13.20 18.49
N VAL A 98 -2.27 13.77 17.32
CA VAL A 98 -1.51 13.29 16.16
C VAL A 98 -0.05 13.03 16.52
N GLY A 99 0.48 11.87 16.13
CA GLY A 99 1.84 11.44 16.44
C GLY A 99 2.04 10.94 17.88
N SER A 100 0.95 10.74 18.64
CA SER A 100 1.03 10.08 19.94
C SER A 100 0.89 8.58 19.79
N ALA A 101 1.66 7.82 20.56
CA ALA A 101 1.64 6.36 20.50
C ALA A 101 0.24 5.81 20.80
N SER A 102 -0.23 4.92 19.96
CA SER A 102 -1.46 4.17 20.16
C SER A 102 -1.15 2.74 20.62
N ARG A 103 -1.80 2.30 21.68
CA ARG A 103 -1.71 0.91 22.14
C ARG A 103 -2.88 0.12 21.60
N ILE A 104 -2.57 -0.84 20.78
CA ILE A 104 -3.56 -1.72 20.15
C ILE A 104 -3.59 -3.04 20.90
N SER A 105 -4.81 -3.46 21.27
CA SER A 105 -5.08 -4.74 21.91
C SER A 105 -6.02 -5.57 21.03
N VAL A 106 -5.69 -6.83 20.82
CA VAL A 106 -6.53 -7.78 20.12
C VAL A 106 -6.90 -8.89 21.10
N ARG A 107 -8.21 -9.05 21.38
CA ARG A 107 -8.72 -10.00 22.36
C ARG A 107 -8.05 -9.91 23.74
N GLY A 108 -7.70 -8.68 24.16
CA GLY A 108 -7.03 -8.43 25.45
C GLY A 108 -5.52 -8.66 25.47
N LEU A 109 -4.91 -9.08 24.36
CA LEU A 109 -3.47 -9.21 24.23
C LEU A 109 -2.88 -7.93 23.63
N GLU A 110 -1.79 -7.43 24.18
CA GLU A 110 -1.15 -6.15 23.83
C GLU A 110 0.37 -6.32 23.61
N GLY A 111 0.98 -5.29 23.04
CA GLY A 111 2.43 -5.15 22.89
C GLY A 111 3.00 -6.21 21.96
N LYS A 112 4.15 -6.78 22.29
CA LYS A 112 4.89 -7.75 21.46
C LYS A 112 4.14 -9.03 21.09
N ARG A 113 2.93 -9.24 21.63
CA ARG A 113 2.09 -10.39 21.30
C ARG A 113 1.26 -10.16 20.04
N ILE A 114 1.14 -8.92 19.59
CA ILE A 114 0.45 -8.54 18.36
C ILE A 114 1.49 -8.16 17.33
N GLY A 115 1.49 -8.85 16.18
CA GLY A 115 2.35 -8.52 15.07
C GLY A 115 1.72 -7.43 14.19
N PHE A 116 2.53 -6.45 13.79
CA PHE A 116 2.15 -5.45 12.79
C PHE A 116 2.97 -5.67 11.53
N PHE A 117 2.30 -5.64 10.38
CA PHE A 117 2.90 -5.96 9.10
C PHE A 117 2.45 -4.95 8.03
N ILE A 118 3.33 -4.67 7.08
CA ILE A 118 3.04 -3.99 5.82
C ILE A 118 3.40 -4.97 4.71
N ASP A 119 2.44 -5.33 3.87
CA ASP A 119 2.61 -6.33 2.80
C ASP A 119 3.32 -7.61 3.29
N GLU A 120 2.89 -8.11 4.47
CA GLU A 120 3.42 -9.31 5.13
C GLU A 120 4.85 -9.15 5.71
N VAL A 121 5.50 -7.99 5.51
CA VAL A 121 6.79 -7.66 6.11
C VAL A 121 6.56 -7.13 7.53
N PRO A 122 7.21 -7.70 8.57
CA PRO A 122 7.01 -7.24 9.93
C PRO A 122 7.51 -5.81 10.09
N MET A 123 6.69 -4.97 10.68
CA MET A 123 7.11 -3.68 11.22
C MET A 123 7.97 -4.00 12.46
N ASN A 124 9.29 -3.89 12.32
CA ASN A 124 10.24 -4.32 13.33
C ASN A 124 9.97 -3.69 14.70
N ASP A 125 10.21 -4.47 15.75
CA ASP A 125 10.11 -4.06 17.16
C ASP A 125 10.93 -2.78 17.53
N ASN A 126 11.89 -2.42 16.68
CA ASN A 126 12.67 -1.19 16.78
C ASN A 126 12.02 0.01 16.07
N SER A 127 10.90 -0.20 15.41
CA SER A 127 10.14 0.85 14.73
C SER A 127 9.01 1.41 15.62
N ASP A 128 9.32 1.69 16.90
CA ASP A 128 8.51 2.65 17.67
C ASP A 128 8.38 4.02 16.95
N PHE A 129 8.87 4.09 15.72
CA PHE A 129 8.98 5.28 14.88
C PHE A 129 7.89 5.41 13.82
N ILE A 130 7.26 4.31 13.42
CA ILE A 130 6.14 4.31 12.50
C ILE A 130 4.93 3.81 13.25
N ASP A 131 4.02 4.72 13.61
CA ASP A 131 2.71 4.34 14.09
C ASP A 131 1.86 3.87 12.89
N ILE A 132 0.97 2.93 13.13
CA ILE A 132 0.02 2.45 12.11
C ILE A 132 -0.82 3.58 11.52
N ASN A 133 -1.01 4.67 12.25
CA ASN A 133 -1.71 5.88 11.83
C ASN A 133 -0.87 6.79 10.93
N ASP A 134 0.43 6.52 10.81
CA ASP A 134 1.33 7.30 9.98
C ASP A 134 1.19 6.95 8.50
N ILE A 135 0.56 5.81 8.19
CA ILE A 135 0.31 5.37 6.83
C ILE A 135 -0.98 6.03 6.32
N PRO A 136 -0.91 6.85 5.26
CA PRO A 136 -2.11 7.46 4.68
C PRO A 136 -3.10 6.39 4.19
N ILE A 137 -4.38 6.51 4.58
CA ILE A 137 -5.44 5.59 4.15
C ILE A 137 -5.52 5.48 2.63
N ASP A 138 -5.24 6.56 1.94
CA ASP A 138 -5.26 6.60 0.48
C ASP A 138 -4.21 5.68 -0.17
N MET A 139 -3.16 5.30 0.56
CA MET A 139 -2.16 4.31 0.11
C MET A 139 -2.55 2.87 0.44
N ILE A 140 -3.56 2.64 1.27
CA ILE A 140 -3.94 1.31 1.75
C ILE A 140 -5.01 0.72 0.82
N ASP A 141 -4.83 -0.53 0.38
CA ASP A 141 -5.85 -1.33 -0.30
C ASP A 141 -6.81 -1.95 0.70
N ARG A 142 -6.25 -2.63 1.71
CA ARG A 142 -7.03 -3.29 2.75
C ARG A 142 -6.24 -3.46 4.03
N ILE A 143 -6.96 -3.63 5.13
CA ILE A 143 -6.40 -4.00 6.44
C ILE A 143 -6.94 -5.40 6.80
N GLU A 144 -6.04 -6.31 7.09
CA GLU A 144 -6.32 -7.68 7.50
C GLU A 144 -6.02 -7.84 8.99
N ILE A 145 -6.99 -8.31 9.77
CA ILE A 145 -6.85 -8.47 11.21
C ILE A 145 -7.06 -9.93 11.56
N TYR A 146 -5.99 -10.61 11.91
CA TYR A 146 -5.96 -12.01 12.33
C TYR A 146 -6.10 -12.08 13.85
N LYS A 147 -7.13 -12.80 14.33
CA LYS A 147 -7.49 -12.84 15.75
C LYS A 147 -7.21 -14.22 16.33
N GLY A 148 -6.03 -14.40 16.91
CA GLY A 148 -5.62 -15.63 17.58
C GLY A 148 -4.87 -16.59 16.66
N VAL A 149 -5.45 -17.06 15.56
CA VAL A 149 -4.73 -17.90 14.59
C VAL A 149 -4.10 -17.01 13.53
N VAL A 150 -2.79 -16.99 13.47
CA VAL A 150 -2.00 -16.20 12.53
C VAL A 150 -1.33 -17.13 11.52
N PRO A 151 -1.46 -16.88 10.20
CA PRO A 151 -0.78 -17.67 9.18
C PRO A 151 0.73 -17.73 9.39
N ALA A 152 1.35 -18.89 9.06
CA ALA A 152 2.79 -19.10 9.23
C ALA A 152 3.67 -18.08 8.47
N LYS A 153 3.14 -17.47 7.40
CA LYS A 153 3.81 -16.43 6.62
C LYS A 153 4.18 -15.19 7.44
N PHE A 154 3.49 -14.92 8.54
CA PHE A 154 3.77 -13.80 9.45
C PHE A 154 4.83 -14.14 10.52
N GLY A 155 5.39 -15.34 10.52
CA GLY A 155 6.39 -15.76 11.49
C GLY A 155 5.85 -15.98 12.90
N GLY A 156 6.75 -16.29 13.85
CA GLY A 156 6.40 -16.72 15.20
C GLY A 156 6.12 -15.61 16.23
N SER A 157 6.31 -14.35 15.89
CA SER A 157 6.21 -13.24 16.86
C SER A 157 4.77 -12.79 17.16
N ALA A 158 3.79 -13.17 16.34
CA ALA A 158 2.40 -12.71 16.41
C ALA A 158 1.47 -13.71 17.12
N VAL A 159 1.81 -14.17 18.32
CA VAL A 159 1.07 -15.24 19.05
C VAL A 159 -0.37 -14.84 19.40
N GLY A 160 -0.63 -13.56 19.64
CA GLY A 160 -1.96 -13.04 20.03
C GLY A 160 -2.84 -12.60 18.87
N GLY A 161 -2.24 -12.34 17.73
CA GLY A 161 -2.90 -11.83 16.53
C GLY A 161 -1.96 -11.04 15.65
N ALA A 162 -2.42 -10.70 14.45
CA ALA A 162 -1.68 -9.88 13.53
C ALA A 162 -2.57 -8.84 12.85
N VAL A 163 -2.01 -7.66 12.60
CA VAL A 163 -2.60 -6.62 11.76
C VAL A 163 -1.69 -6.45 10.56
N ASN A 164 -2.19 -6.74 9.37
CA ASN A 164 -1.47 -6.59 8.12
C ASN A 164 -2.11 -5.47 7.30
N ILE A 165 -1.33 -4.45 6.99
CA ILE A 165 -1.71 -3.37 6.09
C ILE A 165 -1.21 -3.74 4.71
N VAL A 166 -2.13 -3.87 3.76
CA VAL A 166 -1.79 -4.15 2.37
C VAL A 166 -1.84 -2.86 1.58
N ILE A 167 -0.74 -2.51 0.97
CA ILE A 167 -0.61 -1.30 0.16
C ILE A 167 -1.27 -1.53 -1.21
N LYS A 168 -1.79 -0.46 -1.81
CA LYS A 168 -2.44 -0.52 -3.12
C LYS A 168 -1.46 -0.89 -4.22
N GLU A 169 -1.89 -1.76 -5.11
CA GLU A 169 -1.26 -1.87 -6.42
C GLU A 169 -1.75 -0.74 -7.33
N TYR A 170 -0.83 0.07 -7.80
CA TYR A 170 -1.17 1.21 -8.66
C TYR A 170 -1.10 0.85 -10.14
N PRO A 171 -2.00 1.40 -10.98
CA PRO A 171 -1.96 1.21 -12.43
C PRO A 171 -0.60 1.62 -13.04
N PRO A 172 -0.26 1.13 -14.26
CA PRO A 172 1.02 1.42 -14.90
C PRO A 172 1.33 2.91 -15.15
N ARG A 173 0.29 3.75 -15.10
CA ARG A 173 0.39 5.22 -15.13
C ARG A 173 -0.52 5.74 -14.05
N TYR A 174 0.08 6.26 -13.01
CA TYR A 174 -0.66 6.73 -11.85
C TYR A 174 0.00 7.97 -11.27
N LEU A 175 -0.80 8.93 -10.93
CA LEU A 175 -0.44 10.09 -10.14
C LEU A 175 -1.63 10.42 -9.26
N ASP A 176 -1.41 10.40 -7.98
CA ASP A 176 -2.37 10.84 -6.98
C ASP A 176 -1.69 11.82 -6.03
N ALA A 177 -2.44 12.80 -5.58
CA ALA A 177 -1.99 13.73 -4.57
C ALA A 177 -3.17 14.11 -3.69
N SER A 178 -3.01 13.99 -2.39
CA SER A 178 -4.00 14.37 -1.40
C SER A 178 -3.46 15.41 -0.45
N TYR A 179 -4.33 16.30 -0.02
CA TYR A 179 -4.05 17.27 1.03
C TYR A 179 -5.27 17.42 1.91
N SER A 180 -5.07 17.38 3.21
CA SER A 180 -6.11 17.62 4.19
C SER A 180 -5.64 18.63 5.24
N PHE A 181 -6.59 19.45 5.68
CA PHE A 181 -6.41 20.42 6.75
C PHE A 181 -7.45 20.16 7.84
N GLY A 182 -7.02 20.16 9.10
CA GLY A 182 -7.86 19.86 10.24
C GLY A 182 -7.61 20.78 11.43
N SER A 183 -8.30 20.49 12.54
CA SER A 183 -8.14 21.21 13.80
C SER A 183 -6.70 21.17 14.30
N PHE A 184 -6.33 22.15 15.13
CA PHE A 184 -5.00 22.26 15.75
C PHE A 184 -3.86 22.41 14.73
N ASN A 185 -4.13 23.17 13.66
CA ASN A 185 -3.21 23.39 12.57
C ASN A 185 -2.66 22.09 11.98
N THR A 186 -3.55 21.09 11.84
CA THR A 186 -3.16 19.78 11.31
C THR A 186 -3.19 19.80 9.80
N HIS A 187 -2.05 19.51 9.19
CA HIS A 187 -1.86 19.38 7.76
C HIS A 187 -1.38 17.97 7.44
N LYS A 188 -2.03 17.29 6.51
CA LYS A 188 -1.57 16.03 5.96
C LYS A 188 -1.52 16.13 4.46
N ALA A 189 -0.41 15.75 3.87
CA ALA A 189 -0.23 15.68 2.42
C ALA A 189 0.37 14.33 2.04
N SER A 190 -0.09 13.76 0.94
CA SER A 190 0.52 12.57 0.36
C SER A 190 0.50 12.66 -1.16
N SER A 191 1.47 12.04 -1.79
CA SER A 191 1.47 11.87 -3.24
C SER A 191 2.08 10.52 -3.62
N VAL A 192 1.53 9.91 -4.66
CA VAL A 192 2.02 8.67 -5.25
C VAL A 192 2.13 8.84 -6.74
N PHE A 193 3.27 8.47 -7.27
CA PHE A 193 3.56 8.47 -8.69
C PHE A 193 3.99 7.06 -9.12
N LYS A 194 3.44 6.56 -10.23
CA LYS A 194 3.88 5.33 -10.89
C LYS A 194 3.92 5.51 -12.39
N ARG A 195 4.98 5.06 -13.01
CA ARG A 195 5.14 5.08 -14.46
C ARG A 195 5.80 3.81 -14.96
N ASN A 196 5.10 3.09 -15.83
CA ASN A 196 5.67 1.95 -16.53
C ASN A 196 6.10 2.39 -17.95
N LEU A 197 7.38 2.27 -18.23
CA LEU A 197 8.01 2.53 -19.53
C LEU A 197 8.19 1.19 -20.26
N VAL A 198 7.11 0.66 -20.80
CA VAL A 198 7.02 -0.70 -21.36
C VAL A 198 8.10 -0.97 -22.41
N LYS A 199 8.41 0.00 -23.29
CA LYS A 199 9.43 -0.15 -24.33
C LYS A 199 10.83 -0.33 -23.75
N GLN A 200 11.12 0.34 -22.65
CA GLN A 200 12.43 0.26 -21.97
C GLN A 200 12.48 -0.88 -20.95
N GLY A 201 11.36 -1.50 -20.64
CA GLY A 201 11.26 -2.50 -19.58
C GLY A 201 11.48 -1.92 -18.16
N ILE A 202 11.17 -0.63 -17.97
CA ILE A 202 11.39 0.07 -16.69
C ILE A 202 10.06 0.44 -16.07
N GLU A 203 9.91 0.17 -14.78
CA GLU A 203 8.84 0.69 -13.95
C GLU A 203 9.45 1.62 -12.89
N LEU A 204 8.88 2.81 -12.75
CA LEU A 204 9.28 3.81 -11.79
C LEU A 204 8.15 4.07 -10.81
N GLY A 205 8.46 4.12 -9.54
CA GLY A 205 7.57 4.49 -8.44
C GLY A 205 8.17 5.61 -7.60
N ALA A 206 7.32 6.47 -7.08
CA ALA A 206 7.68 7.44 -6.05
C ALA A 206 6.48 7.70 -5.14
N ALA A 207 6.75 7.87 -3.85
CA ALA A 207 5.74 8.25 -2.87
C ALA A 207 6.32 9.29 -1.92
N LEU A 208 5.47 10.25 -1.51
CA LEU A 208 5.81 11.25 -0.51
C LEU A 208 4.67 11.37 0.49
N LEU A 209 4.98 11.60 1.74
CA LEU A 209 4.03 11.89 2.80
C LEU A 209 4.55 13.00 3.71
N TYR A 210 3.63 13.81 4.20
CA TYR A 210 3.90 14.86 5.17
C TYR A 210 2.73 14.98 6.14
N THR A 211 3.03 15.10 7.42
CA THR A 211 2.05 15.38 8.47
C THR A 211 2.63 16.41 9.43
N HIS A 212 1.84 17.43 9.71
CA HIS A 212 2.12 18.43 10.73
C HIS A 212 0.91 18.64 11.60
N SER A 213 1.09 18.82 12.89
CA SER A 213 0.04 19.27 13.82
C SER A 213 0.66 20.03 14.98
N ASP A 214 0.05 21.14 15.38
CA ASP A 214 0.43 21.85 16.60
C ASP A 214 -0.10 21.15 17.84
N ASN A 215 -1.16 20.34 17.72
CA ASN A 215 -1.82 19.61 18.81
C ASN A 215 -2.16 20.51 20.02
N ASP A 216 -2.52 21.77 19.78
CA ASP A 216 -2.67 22.81 20.78
C ASP A 216 -4.06 22.85 21.44
N TYR A 217 -4.70 21.70 21.60
CA TYR A 217 -6.02 21.58 22.21
C TYR A 217 -6.02 21.88 23.72
N ARG A 218 -7.22 22.14 24.26
CA ARG A 218 -7.44 22.28 25.69
C ARG A 218 -7.75 20.95 26.33
N MET A 219 -7.13 20.66 27.45
CA MET A 219 -7.43 19.48 28.26
C MET A 219 -7.59 19.84 29.72
N GLU A 220 -8.40 19.08 30.42
CA GLU A 220 -8.51 19.15 31.90
C GLU A 220 -7.38 18.35 32.52
N LEU A 221 -6.75 18.92 33.55
CA LEU A 221 -5.71 18.20 34.31
C LEU A 221 -6.36 17.16 35.22
N PRO A 222 -5.99 15.87 35.16
CA PRO A 222 -6.61 14.83 35.97
C PRO A 222 -6.51 15.07 37.48
N GLN A 223 -5.45 15.73 37.93
CA GLN A 223 -5.22 16.04 39.34
C GLN A 223 -5.97 17.29 39.84
N ASN A 224 -6.39 18.16 38.93
CA ASN A 224 -7.07 19.41 39.27
C ASN A 224 -8.35 19.55 38.46
N LYS A 225 -9.41 18.86 38.88
CA LYS A 225 -10.73 18.94 38.23
C LYS A 225 -11.18 20.39 38.10
N GLY A 226 -11.65 20.75 36.91
CA GLY A 226 -12.05 22.13 36.57
C GLY A 226 -10.93 23.02 36.05
N LYS A 227 -9.66 22.61 36.13
CA LYS A 227 -8.54 23.37 35.60
C LYS A 227 -8.18 22.91 34.20
N PHE A 228 -8.48 23.76 33.21
CA PHE A 228 -8.11 23.51 31.80
C PHE A 228 -6.77 24.17 31.48
N ILE A 229 -5.92 23.44 30.80
CA ILE A 229 -4.67 23.95 30.20
C ILE A 229 -4.75 23.86 28.68
N LYS A 230 -4.12 24.78 28.00
CA LYS A 230 -3.84 24.65 26.56
C LYS A 230 -2.53 23.90 26.39
N ARG A 231 -2.49 22.91 25.53
CA ARG A 231 -1.25 22.23 25.16
C ARG A 231 -0.48 23.16 24.22
N ASP A 232 0.77 23.35 24.46
CA ASP A 232 1.65 24.23 23.67
C ASP A 232 3.05 23.64 23.45
N HIS A 233 3.26 22.40 23.92
CA HIS A 233 4.48 21.63 23.73
C HIS A 233 4.14 20.20 23.29
N ASP A 234 3.35 20.08 22.22
CA ASP A 234 2.85 18.78 21.72
C ASP A 234 2.89 18.71 20.18
N LYS A 235 3.70 19.56 19.56
CA LYS A 235 3.84 19.59 18.10
C LYS A 235 4.35 18.28 17.55
N PHE A 236 3.80 17.91 16.41
CA PHE A 236 4.22 16.75 15.64
C PHE A 236 4.55 17.14 14.22
N ASN A 237 5.66 16.64 13.71
CA ASN A 237 6.04 16.73 12.31
C ASN A 237 6.52 15.37 11.83
N GLN A 238 6.07 14.98 10.66
CA GLN A 238 6.52 13.79 9.97
C GLN A 238 6.71 14.10 8.49
N SER A 239 7.76 13.57 7.91
CA SER A 239 7.99 13.54 6.48
C SER A 239 8.57 12.20 6.09
N GLY A 240 8.12 11.66 4.98
CA GLY A 240 8.62 10.39 4.49
C GLY A 240 8.37 10.24 3.00
N GLY A 241 8.96 9.22 2.44
CA GLY A 241 8.76 8.90 1.06
C GLY A 241 9.75 7.87 0.55
N GLY A 242 9.61 7.52 -0.70
CA GLY A 242 10.48 6.57 -1.33
C GLY A 242 10.45 6.70 -2.84
N ILE A 243 11.44 6.10 -3.44
CA ILE A 243 11.53 5.88 -4.88
C ILE A 243 11.81 4.40 -5.13
N SER A 244 11.18 3.85 -6.16
CA SER A 244 11.43 2.50 -6.62
C SER A 244 11.69 2.48 -8.11
N MET A 245 12.58 1.62 -8.54
CA MET A 245 12.83 1.35 -9.94
C MET A 245 12.92 -0.16 -10.15
N LYS A 246 12.09 -0.68 -11.03
CA LYS A 246 12.12 -2.07 -11.45
C LYS A 246 12.46 -2.12 -12.93
N ALA A 247 13.60 -2.74 -13.27
CA ALA A 247 14.03 -2.96 -14.64
C ALA A 247 13.93 -4.45 -15.01
N ARG A 248 13.40 -4.73 -16.19
CA ARG A 248 13.24 -6.08 -16.71
C ARG A 248 13.97 -6.22 -18.03
N LYS A 249 14.59 -7.39 -18.23
CA LYS A 249 15.29 -7.74 -19.48
C LYS A 249 16.46 -6.81 -19.83
N TRP A 250 17.20 -6.39 -18.82
CA TRP A 250 18.51 -5.74 -18.96
C TRP A 250 19.62 -6.77 -18.82
N TRP A 251 20.62 -6.53 -17.96
CA TRP A 251 21.66 -7.53 -17.64
C TRP A 251 21.10 -8.70 -16.84
N PHE A 252 20.10 -8.41 -15.99
CA PHE A 252 19.31 -9.38 -15.25
C PHE A 252 17.89 -9.44 -15.84
N ASP A 253 17.18 -10.53 -15.58
CA ASP A 253 15.80 -10.68 -16.02
C ASP A 253 14.90 -9.77 -15.21
N GLN A 254 15.24 -9.53 -13.93
CA GLN A 254 14.65 -8.52 -13.09
C GLN A 254 15.73 -7.89 -12.19
N MET A 255 15.69 -6.57 -12.12
CA MET A 255 16.45 -5.75 -11.17
C MET A 255 15.45 -4.85 -10.47
N GLU A 256 15.47 -4.82 -9.15
CA GLU A 256 14.62 -3.95 -8.36
C GLU A 256 15.51 -3.13 -7.42
N PHE A 257 15.21 -1.86 -7.35
CA PHE A 257 15.93 -0.88 -6.54
C PHE A 257 14.90 -0.09 -5.77
N GLU A 258 15.09 0.02 -4.47
CA GLU A 258 14.23 0.75 -3.56
C GLU A 258 15.04 1.64 -2.62
N LEU A 259 14.57 2.84 -2.41
CA LEU A 259 15.09 3.78 -1.43
C LEU A 259 13.92 4.43 -0.71
N GLU A 260 13.90 4.32 0.60
CA GLU A 260 12.84 4.85 1.45
C GLU A 260 13.44 5.64 2.61
N PHE A 261 12.71 6.65 3.03
CA PHE A 261 13.03 7.38 4.25
C PHE A 261 11.77 7.79 5.00
N ILE A 262 11.87 7.86 6.31
CA ILE A 262 10.88 8.47 7.17
C ILE A 262 11.59 9.22 8.29
N ARG A 263 11.09 10.38 8.65
CA ARG A 263 11.55 11.18 9.79
C ARG A 263 10.34 11.74 10.51
N ASN A 264 10.37 11.69 11.83
CA ASN A 264 9.39 12.36 12.67
C ASN A 264 10.05 13.13 13.81
N SER A 265 9.34 14.09 14.36
CA SER A 265 9.66 14.79 15.58
C SER A 265 8.39 15.06 16.37
N LYS A 266 8.45 14.84 17.67
CA LYS A 266 7.34 15.00 18.59
C LYS A 266 7.79 15.74 19.83
N GLN A 267 7.11 16.84 20.13
CA GLN A 267 7.16 17.46 21.46
C GLN A 267 6.25 16.65 22.40
N ILE A 268 6.71 16.39 23.59
CA ILE A 268 6.01 15.52 24.54
C ILE A 268 5.62 16.34 25.75
N GLN A 269 4.35 16.73 25.78
CA GLN A 269 3.78 17.39 26.94
C GLN A 269 3.13 16.36 27.86
N GLY A 270 3.49 16.38 29.14
CA GLY A 270 2.92 15.48 30.13
C GLY A 270 1.38 15.58 30.18
N VAL A 271 0.72 14.45 30.42
CA VAL A 271 -0.75 14.39 30.53
C VAL A 271 -1.24 14.54 31.98
N VAL A 272 -0.42 14.22 32.95
CA VAL A 272 -0.72 14.34 34.40
C VAL A 272 -0.21 15.66 34.92
N GLU A 273 1.02 16.00 34.60
CA GLU A 273 1.66 17.26 34.90
C GLU A 273 2.02 17.98 33.60
N ASN A 274 1.92 19.30 33.58
CA ASN A 274 2.22 20.10 32.39
C ASN A 274 3.76 20.21 32.19
N ILE A 275 4.39 19.09 31.85
CA ILE A 275 5.82 19.02 31.56
C ILE A 275 6.05 19.45 30.14
N ARG A 276 7.01 20.35 29.89
CA ARG A 276 7.33 20.94 28.57
C ARG A 276 8.81 20.76 28.21
N SER A 277 9.46 19.76 28.77
CA SER A 277 10.91 19.59 28.65
C SER A 277 11.32 18.43 27.77
N ALA A 278 10.37 17.58 27.39
CA ALA A 278 10.65 16.35 26.66
C ALA A 278 10.30 16.45 25.17
N GLU A 279 11.20 15.96 24.34
CA GLU A 279 11.04 15.87 22.90
C GLU A 279 11.60 14.54 22.39
N SER A 280 11.03 14.01 21.34
CA SER A 280 11.58 12.86 20.63
C SER A 280 11.72 13.14 19.14
N SER A 281 12.72 12.55 18.54
CA SER A 281 12.86 12.52 17.08
C SER A 281 13.33 11.16 16.62
N ALA A 282 12.83 10.74 15.50
CA ALA A 282 13.20 9.47 14.90
C ALA A 282 13.39 9.63 13.39
N GLY A 283 14.26 8.80 12.84
CA GLY A 283 14.47 8.70 11.40
C GLY A 283 14.86 7.29 11.01
N ALA A 284 14.35 6.83 9.89
CA ALA A 284 14.75 5.58 9.28
C ALA A 284 15.00 5.80 7.78
N TYR A 285 15.97 5.08 7.26
CA TYR A 285 16.37 5.06 5.86
C TYR A 285 16.59 3.61 5.45
N ASN A 286 15.94 3.20 4.39
CA ASN A 286 16.04 1.86 3.83
C ASN A 286 16.53 1.97 2.40
N PHE A 287 17.40 1.07 2.04
CA PHE A 287 17.88 0.88 0.69
C PHE A 287 17.88 -0.61 0.38
N ALA A 288 17.32 -1.00 -0.76
CA ALA A 288 17.30 -2.39 -1.19
C ALA A 288 17.63 -2.52 -2.67
N ILE A 289 18.31 -3.59 -3.01
CA ILE A 289 18.55 -4.04 -4.38
C ILE A 289 18.24 -5.53 -4.45
N ASP A 290 17.35 -5.91 -5.36
CA ASP A 290 17.05 -7.29 -5.71
C ASP A 290 17.40 -7.57 -7.15
N LEU A 291 18.08 -8.69 -7.37
CA LEU A 291 18.54 -9.12 -8.67
C LEU A 291 18.10 -10.57 -8.92
N GLN A 292 17.53 -10.83 -10.09
CA GLN A 292 17.12 -12.17 -10.51
C GLN A 292 17.59 -12.44 -11.93
N LYS A 293 18.16 -13.62 -12.15
CA LYS A 293 18.65 -14.08 -13.44
C LYS A 293 18.41 -15.57 -13.60
N ASP A 294 17.53 -15.93 -14.53
CA ASP A 294 17.31 -17.32 -14.90
C ASP A 294 18.43 -17.79 -15.82
N ASN A 295 18.82 -19.06 -15.68
CA ASN A 295 19.91 -19.68 -16.44
C ASN A 295 21.22 -18.87 -16.40
N PHE A 296 21.61 -18.40 -15.23
CA PHE A 296 22.75 -17.50 -14.97
C PHE A 296 24.01 -18.17 -15.40
N LEU A 297 24.75 -18.63 -15.81
CA LEU A 297 25.99 -19.26 -16.30
C LEU A 297 25.72 -20.61 -16.99
N LEU A 298 24.75 -21.37 -16.53
CA LEU A 298 24.42 -22.71 -17.02
C LEU A 298 22.91 -22.85 -17.14
N ASN A 299 22.41 -23.64 -18.11
CA ASN A 299 21.01 -23.96 -18.22
C ASN A 299 20.49 -24.66 -16.94
N GLY A 300 19.43 -24.13 -16.35
CA GLY A 300 18.86 -24.66 -15.11
C GLY A 300 19.51 -24.16 -13.82
N LEU A 301 20.48 -23.23 -13.91
CA LEU A 301 21.05 -22.55 -12.76
C LEU A 301 20.48 -21.13 -12.66
N ASP A 302 19.56 -20.90 -11.73
CA ASP A 302 18.96 -19.60 -11.50
C ASP A 302 19.73 -18.85 -10.40
N PHE A 303 19.90 -17.55 -10.58
CA PHE A 303 20.53 -16.65 -9.62
C PHE A 303 19.49 -15.70 -9.04
N SER A 304 19.46 -15.59 -7.72
CA SER A 304 18.68 -14.60 -7.00
C SER A 304 19.52 -14.00 -5.88
N SER A 305 19.54 -12.69 -5.78
CA SER A 305 20.25 -11.96 -4.72
C SER A 305 19.41 -10.79 -4.25
N GLY A 306 19.19 -10.71 -2.94
CA GLY A 306 18.60 -9.56 -2.27
C GLY A 306 19.62 -8.97 -1.30
N THR A 307 19.85 -7.66 -1.41
CA THR A 307 20.74 -6.92 -0.53
C THR A 307 20.04 -5.67 -0.06
N GLY A 308 20.03 -5.45 1.24
CA GLY A 308 19.42 -4.27 1.84
C GLY A 308 20.32 -3.65 2.90
N TYR A 309 20.17 -2.35 3.06
CA TYR A 309 20.75 -1.57 4.14
C TYR A 309 19.62 -0.77 4.83
N ALA A 310 19.50 -0.95 6.12
CA ALA A 310 18.56 -0.20 6.95
C ALA A 310 19.33 0.56 8.03
N TYR A 311 19.04 1.84 8.16
CA TYR A 311 19.56 2.69 9.24
C TYR A 311 18.40 3.34 9.94
N SER A 312 18.38 3.25 11.27
CA SER A 312 17.39 3.93 12.10
C SER A 312 18.07 4.65 13.24
N GLN A 313 17.52 5.82 13.62
CA GLN A 313 17.99 6.61 14.73
C GLN A 313 16.80 7.10 15.54
N TYR A 314 16.90 7.00 16.85
CA TYR A 314 15.96 7.57 17.79
C TYR A 314 16.69 8.44 18.80
N ASN A 315 16.15 9.63 19.02
CA ASN A 315 16.64 10.55 20.03
C ASN A 315 15.48 10.94 20.96
N PHE A 316 15.71 10.83 22.24
CA PHE A 316 14.83 11.34 23.27
C PHE A 316 15.61 12.31 24.16
N VAL A 317 15.08 13.49 24.33
CA VAL A 317 15.69 14.54 25.16
C VAL A 317 14.67 14.98 26.20
N ASP A 318 15.06 14.97 27.46
CA ASP A 318 14.29 15.55 28.56
C ASP A 318 15.20 16.51 29.37
N THR A 319 15.06 17.79 29.06
CA THR A 319 15.92 18.84 29.67
C THR A 319 15.66 19.05 31.14
N ALA A 320 14.56 18.57 31.71
CA ALA A 320 14.29 18.65 33.14
C ALA A 320 15.21 17.73 33.99
N ARG A 321 15.74 16.67 33.39
CA ARG A 321 16.65 15.72 34.04
C ARG A 321 18.11 16.12 33.99
N LEU A 322 18.43 17.20 33.28
CA LEU A 322 19.79 17.71 33.11
C LEU A 322 20.14 18.84 34.14
N ARG A 323 19.25 19.09 35.11
CA ARG A 323 19.43 20.12 36.16
C ARG A 323 19.68 19.52 37.51
#